data_380a8895c37e7af07c4b548c7055d6bc
#
_entry.id   380a8895c37e7af07c4b548c7055d6bc
#
_cell.length_a   1.000
_cell.length_b   1.000
_cell.length_c   1.000
_cell.angle_alpha   90.00
_cell.angle_beta   90.00
_cell.angle_gamma   90.00
#
_symmetry.space_group_name_H-M   'P 1'
#
loop_
_entity.id
_entity.type
_entity.pdbx_description
1 polymer ?
#
loop_
_entity_poly.entity_id
_entity_poly.type
_entity_poly.pdbx_seq_one_letter_code
_entity_poly.pdbx_strand_id
1 'polypeptide(L)'
;MMLPSINMMSATADSTAVKSDELQMSTTSISDTTPTDIEGTPSDTIPALSKRELRRQRVANRNLHYNILGGPSYTPDFGLLVGGSALMTFRMNPSDTTQRRSVVPMAIALIFKGGLNLMTKPQLFFKGDRFRIFGTFSYKNTIENFYGIGYSTNKDYERGEDTSEYRYSGIQVNPWFLFRLGESNFFAGPQVDLNYDKITKPAAGMVNEPSYIAAGGTEHGYKNFSSGLGFLLTYDTRDIPANAYSGTYLDFRGMMYNKTFGSDNNFYRLEIDYRQYKTVGRRKVIAWTVQSKNAFGDVPLTKYVLSGTPFDLRGYYMGQFRDCLLYTSPSPRDCS
;
A
#
# COMPACT_ATOMS: atom_id res chain seq x y z
N MET A 1 2.61 11.21 -8.98
CA MET A 1 1.39 11.53 -8.26
C MET A 1 1.54 11.13 -6.82
N MET A 2 1.81 12.10 -6.00
CA MET A 2 1.49 11.97 -4.61
C MET A 2 -0.02 12.09 -4.49
N LEU A 3 -0.72 10.97 -4.31
CA LEU A 3 -1.61 11.05 -3.18
C LEU A 3 -0.74 11.64 -2.06
N PRO A 4 -1.20 12.67 -1.33
CA PRO A 4 -0.53 12.98 -0.11
C PRO A 4 -0.22 11.63 0.47
N SER A 5 1.08 11.36 0.74
CA SER A 5 1.39 10.15 1.44
C SER A 5 0.38 10.16 2.58
N ILE A 6 -0.70 9.44 2.41
CA ILE A 6 -1.41 8.95 3.53
C ILE A 6 -0.31 8.09 4.09
N ASN A 7 0.60 8.75 4.83
CA ASN A 7 1.25 8.07 5.89
C ASN A 7 0.07 7.30 6.45
N MET A 8 -0.01 6.01 6.20
CA MET A 8 -0.57 5.16 7.18
C MET A 8 0.33 5.48 8.38
N MET A 9 0.08 6.62 9.00
CA MET A 9 0.24 6.73 10.41
C MET A 9 -0.50 5.48 10.85
N SER A 10 0.27 4.43 11.12
CA SER A 10 -0.19 3.47 12.07
C SER A 10 -0.80 4.37 13.12
N ALA A 11 -2.13 4.45 13.16
CA ALA A 11 -2.78 4.79 14.39
C ALA A 11 -2.10 3.82 15.32
N THR A 12 -1.15 4.29 16.10
CA THR A 12 -0.71 3.64 17.30
C THR A 12 -2.03 3.41 18.01
N ALA A 13 -2.57 2.24 17.81
CA ALA A 13 -3.49 1.69 18.77
C ALA A 13 -2.64 1.74 20.03
N ASP A 14 -2.96 2.70 20.86
CA ASP A 14 -2.50 2.78 22.23
C ASP A 14 -2.86 1.43 22.83
N SER A 15 -1.94 0.48 22.67
CA SER A 15 -1.96 -0.76 23.41
C SER A 15 -1.51 -0.33 24.80
N THR A 16 -2.47 0.15 25.58
CA THR A 16 -2.37 0.05 27.03
C THR A 16 -2.03 -1.41 27.27
N ALA A 17 -0.74 -1.62 27.49
CA ALA A 17 -0.20 -2.89 27.95
C ALA A 17 -1.01 -3.29 29.19
N VAL A 18 -1.85 -4.28 29.05
CA VAL A 18 -2.37 -5.03 30.17
C VAL A 18 -1.15 -5.76 30.72
N LYS A 19 -0.63 -5.24 31.83
CA LYS A 19 0.29 -5.96 32.68
C LYS A 19 -0.34 -7.30 32.99
N SER A 20 0.23 -8.37 32.52
CA SER A 20 0.05 -9.71 33.03
C SER A 20 0.73 -9.75 34.39
N ASP A 21 -0.04 -9.55 35.44
CA ASP A 21 0.40 -9.94 36.80
C ASP A 21 0.52 -11.47 36.82
N GLU A 22 1.75 -11.92 37.03
CA GLU A 22 2.06 -13.29 37.35
C GLU A 22 1.33 -13.66 38.65
N LEU A 23 0.34 -14.55 38.56
CA LEU A 23 -0.20 -15.25 39.69
C LEU A 23 0.85 -16.26 40.20
N GLN A 24 1.61 -15.84 41.19
CA GLN A 24 2.39 -16.76 42.00
C GLN A 24 1.42 -17.63 42.83
N MET A 25 1.41 -18.88 42.49
CA MET A 25 0.75 -19.93 43.27
C MET A 25 1.56 -20.16 44.55
N SER A 26 1.11 -19.59 45.68
CA SER A 26 1.61 -20.00 47.00
C SER A 26 0.82 -21.20 47.49
N THR A 27 1.47 -22.34 47.54
CA THR A 27 1.01 -23.53 48.27
C THR A 27 1.06 -23.24 49.78
N THR A 28 -0.07 -23.11 50.40
CA THR A 28 -0.17 -23.13 51.88
C THR A 28 -0.92 -24.38 52.31
N SER A 29 -0.26 -25.08 53.20
CA SER A 29 -0.63 -26.34 53.81
C SER A 29 -1.95 -26.27 54.59
N ILE A 30 -2.71 -27.37 54.49
CA ILE A 30 -3.93 -27.64 55.18
C ILE A 30 -3.61 -27.90 56.67
N SER A 31 -4.31 -27.19 57.55
CA SER A 31 -4.49 -27.61 58.94
C SER A 31 -5.98 -27.63 59.24
N ASP A 32 -6.42 -28.80 59.74
CA ASP A 32 -7.78 -29.12 60.19
C ASP A 32 -8.25 -28.16 61.28
N THR A 33 -9.47 -27.66 61.17
CA THR A 33 -10.33 -27.33 62.27
C THR A 33 -11.82 -27.37 61.86
N THR A 34 -12.59 -28.02 62.64
CA THR A 34 -14.01 -28.44 62.62
C THR A 34 -15.01 -27.25 62.51
N PRO A 35 -16.27 -27.52 62.16
CA PRO A 35 -17.20 -26.52 61.61
C PRO A 35 -17.98 -25.76 62.66
N THR A 36 -18.25 -24.49 62.40
CA THR A 36 -19.30 -23.74 63.06
C THR A 36 -20.14 -23.04 62.03
N ASP A 37 -21.43 -23.26 62.05
CA ASP A 37 -22.49 -22.70 61.21
C ASP A 37 -22.45 -21.19 61.18
N ILE A 38 -22.37 -20.60 59.93
CA ILE A 38 -22.88 -19.26 59.68
C ILE A 38 -23.53 -19.29 58.33
N GLU A 39 -24.84 -19.19 58.29
CA GLU A 39 -25.63 -18.79 57.12
C GLU A 39 -25.16 -17.44 56.58
N GLY A 40 -24.86 -17.38 55.32
CA GLY A 40 -24.57 -16.17 54.61
C GLY A 40 -24.18 -16.47 53.16
N THR A 41 -25.14 -16.64 52.29
CA THR A 41 -24.93 -16.76 50.83
C THR A 41 -24.28 -15.47 50.31
N PRO A 42 -23.05 -15.48 49.83
CA PRO A 42 -22.56 -14.37 49.02
C PRO A 42 -23.22 -14.47 47.64
N SER A 43 -24.18 -13.63 47.40
CA SER A 43 -24.64 -13.34 46.06
C SER A 43 -23.44 -12.77 45.29
N ASP A 44 -22.77 -13.62 44.48
CA ASP A 44 -21.81 -13.20 43.47
C ASP A 44 -22.53 -12.33 42.40
N THR A 45 -22.83 -11.11 42.79
CA THR A 45 -23.30 -10.09 41.86
C THR A 45 -22.08 -9.66 41.06
N ILE A 46 -21.84 -10.31 39.90
CA ILE A 46 -20.88 -9.83 38.89
C ILE A 46 -21.25 -8.37 38.64
N PRO A 47 -20.35 -7.39 38.90
CA PRO A 47 -20.67 -5.98 38.74
C PRO A 47 -21.10 -5.76 37.33
N ALA A 48 -22.32 -5.22 37.13
CA ALA A 48 -22.88 -4.94 35.84
C ALA A 48 -21.94 -3.98 35.11
N LEU A 49 -21.39 -4.43 34.00
CA LEU A 49 -20.48 -3.64 33.15
C LEU A 49 -21.13 -2.28 32.83
N SER A 50 -20.36 -1.22 32.97
CA SER A 50 -20.77 0.14 32.64
C SER A 50 -21.24 0.20 31.19
N LYS A 51 -22.23 1.07 30.89
CA LYS A 51 -22.71 1.29 29.51
C LYS A 51 -21.56 1.58 28.52
N ARG A 52 -20.46 2.20 28.99
CA ARG A 52 -19.26 2.50 28.22
C ARG A 52 -18.45 1.22 27.92
N GLU A 53 -18.36 0.31 28.89
CA GLU A 53 -17.68 -0.98 28.76
C GLU A 53 -18.46 -1.94 27.85
N LEU A 54 -19.78 -2.02 28.03
CA LEU A 54 -20.67 -2.77 27.13
C LEU A 54 -20.56 -2.29 25.67
N ARG A 55 -20.45 -0.98 25.48
CA ARG A 55 -20.25 -0.40 24.14
C ARG A 55 -18.87 -0.75 23.57
N ARG A 56 -17.82 -0.73 24.40
CA ARG A 56 -16.47 -1.14 24.00
C ARG A 56 -16.43 -2.62 23.65
N GLN A 57 -17.05 -3.49 24.43
CA GLN A 57 -17.14 -4.92 24.14
C GLN A 57 -17.93 -5.20 22.86
N ARG A 58 -19.05 -4.52 22.63
CA ARG A 58 -19.82 -4.66 21.38
C ARG A 58 -19.00 -4.23 20.17
N VAL A 59 -18.21 -3.16 20.29
CA VAL A 59 -17.30 -2.72 19.22
C VAL A 59 -16.16 -3.71 19.01
N ALA A 60 -15.56 -4.21 20.08
CA ALA A 60 -14.48 -5.20 20.02
C ALA A 60 -14.92 -6.53 19.40
N ASN A 61 -16.18 -6.95 19.65
CA ASN A 61 -16.75 -8.19 19.13
C ASN A 61 -17.25 -8.08 17.67
N ARG A 62 -17.25 -6.88 17.08
CA ARG A 62 -17.60 -6.73 15.67
C ARG A 62 -16.51 -7.33 14.79
N ASN A 63 -16.90 -8.13 13.82
CA ASN A 63 -15.97 -8.63 12.84
C ASN A 63 -15.41 -7.50 11.95
N LEU A 64 -16.28 -6.53 11.59
CA LEU A 64 -15.94 -5.40 10.74
C LEU A 64 -15.56 -4.17 11.57
N HIS A 65 -14.33 -3.68 11.38
CA HIS A 65 -13.86 -2.41 11.90
C HIS A 65 -13.55 -1.46 10.74
N TYR A 66 -13.87 -0.19 10.90
CA TYR A 66 -13.53 0.84 9.94
C TYR A 66 -13.03 2.09 10.68
N ASN A 67 -12.01 2.71 10.11
CA ASN A 67 -11.48 3.99 10.54
C ASN A 67 -11.53 4.93 9.34
N ILE A 68 -12.06 6.12 9.52
CA ILE A 68 -12.16 7.14 8.48
C ILE A 68 -11.40 8.36 8.96
N LEU A 69 -10.55 8.89 8.10
CA LEU A 69 -9.78 10.11 8.31
C LEU A 69 -9.90 10.98 7.05
N GLY A 70 -10.03 12.28 7.22
CA GLY A 70 -10.07 13.19 6.07
C GLY A 70 -9.84 14.63 6.49
N GLY A 71 -9.47 15.45 5.52
CA GLY A 71 -9.24 16.86 5.74
C GLY A 71 -8.63 17.57 4.54
N PRO A 72 -8.51 18.90 4.62
CA PRO A 72 -7.79 19.68 3.63
C PRO A 72 -6.29 19.41 3.71
N SER A 73 -5.61 19.46 2.56
CA SER A 73 -4.18 19.29 2.42
C SER A 73 -3.67 20.16 1.27
N TYR A 74 -2.39 20.44 1.28
CA TYR A 74 -1.70 21.12 0.21
C TYR A 74 -0.48 20.33 -0.24
N THR A 75 -0.29 20.21 -1.53
CA THR A 75 0.93 19.64 -2.11
C THR A 75 1.45 20.53 -3.25
N PRO A 76 2.78 20.64 -3.43
CA PRO A 76 3.35 21.44 -4.52
C PRO A 76 2.88 21.01 -5.91
N ASP A 77 2.57 19.72 -6.09
CA ASP A 77 2.16 19.16 -7.37
C ASP A 77 0.70 19.45 -7.72
N PHE A 78 -0.20 19.43 -6.73
CA PHE A 78 -1.64 19.55 -6.96
C PHE A 78 -2.27 20.81 -6.38
N GLY A 79 -1.51 21.59 -5.60
CA GLY A 79 -2.04 22.71 -4.85
C GLY A 79 -2.95 22.26 -3.72
N LEU A 80 -4.03 23.01 -3.51
CA LEU A 80 -5.03 22.69 -2.48
C LEU A 80 -5.89 21.49 -2.90
N LEU A 81 -6.10 20.57 -1.96
CA LEU A 81 -6.95 19.40 -2.14
C LEU A 81 -7.69 19.04 -0.85
N VAL A 82 -8.80 18.33 -0.97
CA VAL A 82 -9.48 17.69 0.15
C VAL A 82 -9.36 16.17 -0.03
N GLY A 83 -8.74 15.52 0.95
CA GLY A 83 -8.53 14.09 0.96
C GLY A 83 -9.31 13.38 2.04
N GLY A 84 -9.67 12.13 1.76
CA GLY A 84 -10.24 11.21 2.73
C GLY A 84 -9.63 9.83 2.58
N SER A 85 -9.49 9.12 3.69
CA SER A 85 -9.07 7.73 3.71
C SER A 85 -9.98 6.92 4.62
N ALA A 86 -10.24 5.70 4.22
CA ALA A 86 -10.96 4.73 5.03
C ALA A 86 -10.14 3.45 5.09
N LEU A 87 -9.99 2.91 6.30
CA LEU A 87 -9.38 1.61 6.53
C LEU A 87 -10.44 0.66 7.05
N MET A 88 -10.75 -0.35 6.27
CA MET A 88 -11.69 -1.40 6.65
C MET A 88 -10.90 -2.67 6.99
N THR A 89 -11.20 -3.28 8.14
CA THR A 89 -10.56 -4.53 8.57
C THR A 89 -11.59 -5.53 9.06
N PHE A 90 -11.48 -6.78 8.60
CA PHE A 90 -12.40 -7.86 8.95
C PHE A 90 -11.71 -9.23 8.81
N ARG A 91 -12.32 -10.27 9.38
CA ARG A 91 -11.96 -11.66 9.14
C ARG A 91 -12.93 -12.27 8.14
N MET A 92 -12.42 -13.03 7.18
CA MET A 92 -13.27 -13.78 6.23
C MET A 92 -14.13 -14.84 6.93
N ASN A 93 -13.57 -15.47 7.97
CA ASN A 93 -14.33 -16.35 8.87
C ASN A 93 -14.37 -15.70 10.27
N PRO A 94 -15.51 -15.16 10.72
CA PRO A 94 -15.63 -14.51 12.02
C PRO A 94 -15.37 -15.45 13.21
N SER A 95 -15.64 -16.74 13.04
CA SER A 95 -15.48 -17.77 14.10
C SER A 95 -14.01 -18.15 14.32
N ASP A 96 -13.13 -17.87 13.36
CA ASP A 96 -11.71 -18.21 13.45
C ASP A 96 -10.92 -17.01 13.99
N THR A 97 -10.64 -17.02 15.29
CA THR A 97 -9.88 -15.96 15.95
C THR A 97 -8.40 -15.95 15.58
N THR A 98 -7.87 -17.05 15.05
CA THR A 98 -6.48 -17.21 14.65
C THR A 98 -6.23 -16.67 13.23
N GLN A 99 -7.28 -16.55 12.43
CA GLN A 99 -7.19 -16.04 11.07
C GLN A 99 -6.73 -14.58 11.04
N ARG A 100 -5.74 -14.31 10.19
CA ARG A 100 -5.26 -12.95 9.91
C ARG A 100 -6.41 -12.08 9.39
N ARG A 101 -6.51 -10.84 9.88
CA ARG A 101 -7.53 -9.90 9.40
C ARG A 101 -7.23 -9.42 8.00
N SER A 102 -8.24 -9.44 7.16
CA SER A 102 -8.23 -8.78 5.85
C SER A 102 -8.29 -7.27 6.04
N VAL A 103 -7.60 -6.54 5.17
CA VAL A 103 -7.45 -5.09 5.25
C VAL A 103 -7.79 -4.49 3.89
N VAL A 104 -8.68 -3.51 3.86
CA VAL A 104 -9.06 -2.78 2.66
C VAL A 104 -8.86 -1.28 2.89
N PRO A 105 -7.66 -0.76 2.59
CA PRO A 105 -7.43 0.67 2.60
C PRO A 105 -8.06 1.30 1.36
N MET A 106 -8.79 2.38 1.55
CA MET A 106 -9.39 3.20 0.49
C MET A 106 -8.94 4.64 0.65
N ALA A 107 -8.71 5.34 -0.44
CA ALA A 107 -8.35 6.75 -0.44
C ALA A 107 -9.09 7.48 -1.55
N ILE A 108 -9.53 8.69 -1.25
CA ILE A 108 -10.12 9.64 -2.19
C ILE A 108 -9.41 10.98 -2.03
N ALA A 109 -9.15 11.66 -3.13
CA ALA A 109 -8.65 13.03 -3.12
C ALA A 109 -9.35 13.85 -4.20
N LEU A 110 -9.94 14.95 -3.80
CA LEU A 110 -10.51 15.98 -4.67
C LEU A 110 -9.51 17.13 -4.76
N ILE A 111 -9.09 17.47 -5.96
CA ILE A 111 -8.08 18.50 -6.24
C ILE A 111 -8.78 19.73 -6.77
N PHE A 112 -8.57 20.90 -6.15
CA PHE A 112 -9.28 22.12 -6.52
C PHE A 112 -8.94 22.64 -7.93
N LYS A 113 -7.73 22.37 -8.45
CA LYS A 113 -7.39 22.61 -9.88
C LYS A 113 -8.14 21.70 -10.85
N GLY A 114 -9.09 20.91 -10.37
CA GLY A 114 -9.93 20.00 -11.16
C GLY A 114 -9.31 18.61 -11.28
N GLY A 115 -9.58 17.76 -10.30
CA GLY A 115 -9.12 16.37 -10.32
C GLY A 115 -9.78 15.51 -9.25
N LEU A 116 -9.84 14.22 -9.55
CA LEU A 116 -10.36 13.18 -8.64
C LEU A 116 -9.42 11.98 -8.69
N ASN A 117 -8.98 11.55 -7.53
CA ASN A 117 -8.23 10.32 -7.37
C ASN A 117 -8.95 9.40 -6.41
N LEU A 118 -9.18 8.17 -6.83
CA LEU A 118 -9.70 7.08 -6.04
C LEU A 118 -8.70 5.94 -6.06
N MET A 119 -8.38 5.35 -4.93
CA MET A 119 -7.51 4.19 -4.85
C MET A 119 -7.93 3.26 -3.73
N THR A 120 -7.89 1.96 -3.99
CA THR A 120 -7.98 0.92 -2.96
C THR A 120 -6.93 -0.16 -3.22
N LYS A 121 -6.39 -0.70 -2.12
CA LYS A 121 -5.39 -1.79 -2.15
C LYS A 121 -5.83 -2.91 -1.21
N PRO A 122 -6.86 -3.68 -1.57
CA PRO A 122 -7.35 -4.77 -0.75
C PRO A 122 -6.28 -5.83 -0.50
N GLN A 123 -6.25 -6.34 0.72
CA GLN A 123 -5.44 -7.48 1.15
C GLN A 123 -6.36 -8.46 1.89
N LEU A 124 -6.82 -9.48 1.18
CA LEU A 124 -7.75 -10.48 1.69
C LEU A 124 -6.99 -11.74 2.06
N PHE A 125 -7.17 -12.17 3.32
CA PHE A 125 -6.54 -13.37 3.87
C PHE A 125 -7.60 -14.45 4.09
N PHE A 126 -7.34 -15.64 3.57
CA PHE A 126 -8.25 -16.78 3.69
C PHE A 126 -7.76 -17.77 4.76
N LYS A 127 -8.57 -18.78 5.04
CA LYS A 127 -8.34 -19.77 6.10
C LYS A 127 -6.95 -20.37 6.03
N GLY A 128 -6.27 -20.40 7.18
CA GLY A 128 -4.92 -20.97 7.33
C GLY A 128 -3.83 -20.20 6.59
N ASP A 129 -4.12 -18.99 6.11
CA ASP A 129 -3.19 -18.16 5.33
C ASP A 129 -2.59 -18.89 4.10
N ARG A 130 -3.33 -19.89 3.58
CA ARG A 130 -2.92 -20.67 2.41
C ARG A 130 -3.17 -19.95 1.09
N PHE A 131 -4.14 -19.05 1.09
CA PHE A 131 -4.53 -18.26 -0.08
C PHE A 131 -4.73 -16.81 0.31
N ARG A 132 -4.24 -15.91 -0.53
CA ARG A 132 -4.37 -14.46 -0.37
C ARG A 132 -4.81 -13.85 -1.69
N ILE A 133 -5.71 -12.88 -1.65
CA ILE A 133 -6.03 -12.02 -2.79
C ILE A 133 -5.62 -10.61 -2.42
N PHE A 134 -4.67 -10.07 -3.14
CA PHE A 134 -4.27 -8.68 -3.04
C PHE A 134 -4.60 -7.98 -4.34
N GLY A 135 -4.52 -6.66 -4.35
CA GLY A 135 -4.71 -5.94 -5.60
C GLY A 135 -4.54 -4.44 -5.45
N THR A 136 -4.58 -3.79 -6.59
CA THR A 136 -4.67 -2.34 -6.70
C THR A 136 -5.80 -2.00 -7.66
N PHE A 137 -6.74 -1.19 -7.20
CA PHE A 137 -7.80 -0.62 -8.02
C PHE A 137 -7.70 0.88 -7.88
N SER A 138 -7.53 1.59 -8.99
CA SER A 138 -7.41 3.03 -8.96
C SER A 138 -8.12 3.69 -10.14
N TYR A 139 -8.72 4.82 -9.86
CA TYR A 139 -9.16 5.80 -10.85
C TYR A 139 -8.45 7.11 -10.57
N LYS A 140 -7.92 7.71 -11.60
CA LYS A 140 -7.15 8.93 -11.52
C LYS A 140 -7.55 9.87 -12.64
N ASN A 141 -7.86 11.10 -12.30
CA ASN A 141 -8.05 12.19 -13.25
C ASN A 141 -7.41 13.44 -12.63
N THR A 142 -6.26 13.84 -13.13
CA THR A 142 -5.46 14.93 -12.53
C THR A 142 -4.66 15.67 -13.57
N ILE A 143 -4.17 16.84 -13.20
CA ILE A 143 -3.12 17.54 -13.94
C ILE A 143 -1.78 16.96 -13.48
N GLU A 144 -0.92 16.64 -14.42
CA GLU A 144 0.43 16.12 -14.22
C GLU A 144 1.43 16.85 -15.08
N ASN A 145 2.72 16.62 -14.82
CA ASN A 145 3.80 17.21 -15.58
C ASN A 145 4.61 16.13 -16.28
N PHE A 146 4.98 16.40 -17.52
CA PHE A 146 5.87 15.59 -18.32
C PHE A 146 7.20 16.32 -18.49
N TYR A 147 8.29 15.66 -18.14
CA TYR A 147 9.63 16.22 -18.18
C TYR A 147 10.53 15.53 -19.22
N GLY A 148 9.93 14.85 -20.22
CA GLY A 148 10.66 14.03 -21.18
C GLY A 148 10.97 12.62 -20.67
N ILE A 149 11.75 11.87 -21.44
CA ILE A 149 12.24 10.53 -21.12
C ILE A 149 13.77 10.54 -21.12
N GLY A 150 14.39 9.93 -20.10
CA GLY A 150 15.83 9.86 -19.91
C GLY A 150 16.39 11.03 -19.09
N TYR A 151 17.48 10.76 -18.37
CA TYR A 151 18.07 11.70 -17.40
C TYR A 151 18.52 13.02 -18.02
N SER A 152 19.11 12.98 -19.21
CA SER A 152 19.63 14.18 -19.90
C SER A 152 18.55 15.20 -20.22
N THR A 153 17.35 14.75 -20.60
CA THR A 153 16.20 15.60 -20.91
C THR A 153 15.53 16.08 -19.62
N ASN A 154 15.35 15.20 -18.68
CA ASN A 154 14.54 15.45 -17.48
C ASN A 154 15.15 16.47 -16.52
N LYS A 155 16.49 16.52 -16.42
CA LYS A 155 17.18 17.38 -15.44
C LYS A 155 16.95 18.87 -15.67
N ASP A 156 16.84 19.27 -16.93
CA ASP A 156 16.80 20.67 -17.37
C ASP A 156 15.40 21.11 -17.85
N TYR A 157 14.40 20.20 -17.76
CA TYR A 157 13.06 20.49 -18.24
C TYR A 157 12.28 21.40 -17.27
N GLU A 158 11.84 22.54 -17.76
CA GLU A 158 11.09 23.50 -16.96
C GLU A 158 9.65 23.05 -16.71
N ARG A 159 9.21 23.23 -15.45
CA ARG A 159 7.83 22.96 -15.06
C ARG A 159 6.96 24.18 -15.30
N GLY A 160 5.86 24.02 -16.00
CA GLY A 160 4.90 25.10 -16.26
C GLY A 160 3.66 24.63 -16.99
N GLU A 161 2.64 25.50 -16.98
CA GLU A 161 1.35 25.24 -17.61
C GLU A 161 1.50 25.08 -19.14
N ASP A 162 2.36 25.91 -19.76
CA ASP A 162 2.60 25.90 -21.20
C ASP A 162 3.74 24.95 -21.62
N THR A 163 4.54 24.47 -20.66
CA THR A 163 5.74 23.65 -20.94
C THR A 163 5.52 22.17 -20.69
N SER A 164 5.02 21.78 -19.53
CA SER A 164 5.03 20.40 -19.08
C SER A 164 3.67 19.85 -18.64
N GLU A 165 2.66 20.70 -18.42
CA GLU A 165 1.38 20.25 -17.89
C GLU A 165 0.55 19.48 -18.92
N TYR A 166 -0.13 18.46 -18.44
CA TYR A 166 -1.14 17.72 -19.20
C TYR A 166 -2.21 17.18 -18.25
N ARG A 167 -3.39 16.93 -18.79
CA ARG A 167 -4.44 16.22 -18.03
C ARG A 167 -4.32 14.72 -18.26
N TYR A 168 -4.12 14.00 -17.19
CA TYR A 168 -4.10 12.55 -17.18
C TYR A 168 -5.43 11.99 -16.63
N SER A 169 -5.98 10.99 -17.32
CA SER A 169 -7.07 10.15 -16.82
C SER A 169 -6.68 8.70 -16.97
N GLY A 170 -6.87 7.90 -15.92
CA GLY A 170 -6.52 6.49 -15.96
C GLY A 170 -7.34 5.64 -15.02
N ILE A 171 -7.56 4.38 -15.41
CA ILE A 171 -8.16 3.33 -14.61
C ILE A 171 -7.19 2.18 -14.55
N GLN A 172 -6.93 1.66 -13.36
CA GLN A 172 -6.11 0.47 -13.15
C GLN A 172 -6.87 -0.56 -12.33
N VAL A 173 -6.83 -1.80 -12.80
CA VAL A 173 -7.35 -2.99 -12.11
C VAL A 173 -6.25 -4.04 -12.11
N ASN A 174 -5.67 -4.31 -10.95
CA ASN A 174 -4.50 -5.19 -10.83
C ASN A 174 -4.69 -6.15 -9.64
N PRO A 175 -5.42 -7.28 -9.80
CA PRO A 175 -5.53 -8.32 -8.79
C PRO A 175 -4.35 -9.29 -8.83
N TRP A 176 -3.95 -9.77 -7.64
CA TRP A 176 -2.92 -10.79 -7.42
C TRP A 176 -3.49 -11.93 -6.62
N PHE A 177 -3.22 -13.15 -7.06
CA PHE A 177 -3.68 -14.38 -6.42
C PHE A 177 -2.47 -15.15 -5.90
N LEU A 178 -2.30 -15.18 -4.59
CA LEU A 178 -1.13 -15.74 -3.93
C LEU A 178 -1.48 -17.04 -3.22
N PHE A 179 -0.79 -18.10 -3.58
CA PHE A 179 -0.91 -19.41 -2.96
C PHE A 179 0.35 -19.71 -2.15
N ARG A 180 0.18 -20.16 -0.92
CA ARG A 180 1.28 -20.58 -0.07
C ARG A 180 1.92 -21.85 -0.60
N LEU A 181 3.24 -21.87 -0.71
CA LEU A 181 3.99 -23.05 -1.15
C LEU A 181 4.30 -23.95 0.05
N GLY A 182 3.48 -24.96 0.26
CA GLY A 182 3.58 -25.86 1.41
C GLY A 182 3.40 -25.15 2.75
N GLU A 183 4.21 -25.48 3.74
CA GLU A 183 4.25 -24.86 5.07
C GLU A 183 5.29 -23.72 5.17
N SER A 184 5.84 -23.31 4.01
CA SER A 184 6.89 -22.30 3.95
C SER A 184 6.33 -20.87 4.03
N ASN A 185 7.24 -19.88 4.10
CA ASN A 185 6.90 -18.46 4.01
C ASN A 185 6.91 -17.93 2.57
N PHE A 186 6.95 -18.83 1.58
CA PHE A 186 6.85 -18.49 0.17
C PHE A 186 5.39 -18.51 -0.29
N PHE A 187 5.05 -17.48 -1.07
CA PHE A 187 3.77 -17.35 -1.76
C PHE A 187 4.03 -17.10 -3.23
N ALA A 188 3.30 -17.77 -4.09
CA ALA A 188 3.42 -17.58 -5.52
C ALA A 188 2.06 -17.62 -6.19
N GLY A 189 1.95 -16.99 -7.35
CA GLY A 189 0.72 -17.08 -8.12
C GLY A 189 0.59 -16.07 -9.25
N PRO A 190 -0.53 -16.13 -9.98
CA PRO A 190 -0.78 -15.26 -11.11
C PRO A 190 -1.17 -13.86 -10.70
N GLN A 191 -0.88 -12.92 -11.59
CA GLN A 191 -1.28 -11.51 -11.52
C GLN A 191 -1.89 -11.10 -12.85
N VAL A 192 -2.94 -10.28 -12.78
CA VAL A 192 -3.54 -9.63 -13.96
C VAL A 192 -3.37 -8.12 -13.78
N ASP A 193 -3.06 -7.40 -14.84
CA ASP A 193 -2.97 -5.94 -14.83
C ASP A 193 -3.68 -5.36 -16.04
N LEU A 194 -4.75 -4.64 -15.79
CA LEU A 194 -5.55 -3.95 -16.80
C LEU A 194 -5.46 -2.45 -16.54
N ASN A 195 -4.96 -1.71 -17.52
CA ASN A 195 -4.81 -0.28 -17.41
C ASN A 195 -5.36 0.41 -18.65
N TYR A 196 -6.16 1.42 -18.45
CA TYR A 196 -6.52 2.38 -19.50
C TYR A 196 -6.00 3.75 -19.11
N ASP A 197 -5.17 4.33 -19.95
CA ASP A 197 -4.51 5.60 -19.75
C ASP A 197 -4.88 6.57 -20.86
N LYS A 198 -5.20 7.81 -20.51
CA LYS A 198 -5.52 8.88 -21.46
C LYS A 198 -4.85 10.17 -21.02
N ILE A 199 -4.11 10.76 -21.94
CA ILE A 199 -3.56 12.11 -21.84
C ILE A 199 -4.40 13.03 -22.71
N THR A 200 -4.79 14.17 -22.18
CA THR A 200 -5.52 15.21 -22.90
C THR A 200 -4.94 16.57 -22.53
N LYS A 201 -5.13 17.55 -23.41
CA LYS A 201 -4.63 18.93 -23.24
C LYS A 201 -3.13 18.95 -22.90
N PRO A 202 -2.27 18.33 -23.72
CA PRO A 202 -0.83 18.44 -23.50
C PRO A 202 -0.40 19.89 -23.73
N ALA A 203 0.53 20.39 -22.91
CA ALA A 203 1.15 21.69 -23.08
C ALA A 203 1.91 21.78 -24.40
N ALA A 204 2.06 22.98 -24.95
CA ALA A 204 2.78 23.20 -26.19
C ALA A 204 4.22 22.68 -26.15
N GLY A 205 4.91 22.87 -25.02
CA GLY A 205 6.25 22.33 -24.80
C GLY A 205 6.30 20.80 -24.87
N MET A 206 5.32 20.13 -24.29
CA MET A 206 5.21 18.67 -24.33
C MET A 206 4.94 18.15 -25.75
N VAL A 207 4.10 18.82 -26.53
CA VAL A 207 3.77 18.41 -27.91
C VAL A 207 5.01 18.45 -28.83
N ASN A 208 5.92 19.37 -28.59
CA ASN A 208 7.14 19.53 -29.34
C ASN A 208 8.30 18.67 -28.85
N GLU A 209 8.11 17.95 -27.73
CA GLU A 209 9.16 17.16 -27.11
C GLU A 209 9.36 15.83 -27.88
N PRO A 210 10.59 15.54 -28.37
CA PRO A 210 10.87 14.38 -29.22
C PRO A 210 10.47 13.03 -28.61
N SER A 211 10.64 12.84 -27.31
CA SER A 211 10.30 11.59 -26.64
C SER A 211 8.78 11.37 -26.53
N TYR A 212 8.01 12.46 -26.44
CA TYR A 212 6.55 12.40 -26.49
C TYR A 212 6.05 11.98 -27.87
N ILE A 213 6.62 12.59 -28.92
CA ILE A 213 6.28 12.27 -30.32
C ILE A 213 6.67 10.83 -30.65
N ALA A 214 7.87 10.40 -30.26
CA ALA A 214 8.36 9.04 -30.47
C ALA A 214 7.50 7.97 -29.80
N ALA A 215 6.88 8.30 -28.67
CA ALA A 215 5.94 7.44 -27.96
C ALA A 215 4.51 7.45 -28.54
N GLY A 216 4.28 8.14 -29.66
CA GLY A 216 2.98 8.25 -30.33
C GLY A 216 2.07 9.34 -29.78
N GLY A 217 2.61 10.29 -29.01
CA GLY A 217 1.88 11.46 -28.54
C GLY A 217 1.56 12.44 -29.66
N THR A 218 0.41 13.10 -29.58
CA THR A 218 -0.06 14.08 -30.55
C THR A 218 -0.55 15.35 -29.84
N GLU A 219 -0.82 16.41 -30.58
CA GLU A 219 -1.47 17.63 -30.07
C GLU A 219 -2.86 17.37 -29.46
N HIS A 220 -3.55 16.30 -29.90
CA HIS A 220 -4.84 15.88 -29.36
C HIS A 220 -4.70 14.99 -28.13
N GLY A 221 -3.46 14.65 -27.74
CA GLY A 221 -3.13 13.81 -26.58
C GLY A 221 -2.66 12.41 -26.96
N TYR A 222 -2.80 11.50 -26.00
CA TYR A 222 -2.35 10.11 -26.10
C TYR A 222 -3.34 9.17 -25.40
N LYS A 223 -3.54 7.99 -25.93
CA LYS A 223 -4.36 6.95 -25.32
C LYS A 223 -3.62 5.63 -25.40
N ASN A 224 -3.77 4.82 -24.36
CA ASN A 224 -3.18 3.49 -24.32
C ASN A 224 -4.00 2.55 -23.45
N PHE A 225 -4.27 1.35 -23.92
CA PHE A 225 -4.78 0.25 -23.16
C PHE A 225 -3.68 -0.81 -22.99
N SER A 226 -3.39 -1.18 -21.75
CA SER A 226 -2.42 -2.21 -21.42
C SER A 226 -3.13 -3.34 -20.69
N SER A 227 -3.08 -4.54 -21.26
CA SER A 227 -3.57 -5.78 -20.65
C SER A 227 -2.42 -6.76 -20.53
N GLY A 228 -2.12 -7.15 -19.30
CA GLY A 228 -1.00 -8.02 -18.97
C GLY A 228 -1.36 -9.16 -18.04
N LEU A 229 -0.66 -10.25 -18.24
CA LEU A 229 -0.62 -11.40 -17.35
C LEU A 229 0.76 -11.53 -16.76
N GLY A 230 0.84 -11.93 -15.52
CA GLY A 230 2.10 -12.06 -14.82
C GLY A 230 2.09 -13.11 -13.74
N PHE A 231 3.26 -13.26 -13.19
CA PHE A 231 3.51 -14.14 -12.08
C PHE A 231 4.28 -13.39 -10.99
N LEU A 232 3.93 -13.67 -9.74
CA LEU A 232 4.66 -13.13 -8.61
C LEU A 232 5.10 -14.23 -7.65
N LEU A 233 6.25 -14.03 -7.03
CA LEU A 233 6.83 -14.86 -5.99
C LEU A 233 7.20 -13.93 -4.82
N THR A 234 6.62 -14.21 -3.65
CA THR A 234 6.83 -13.41 -2.45
C THR A 234 7.36 -14.30 -1.33
N TYR A 235 8.39 -13.85 -0.64
CA TYR A 235 8.90 -14.43 0.62
C TYR A 235 8.75 -13.40 1.73
N ASP A 236 8.00 -13.73 2.79
CA ASP A 236 7.70 -12.77 3.87
C ASP A 236 7.84 -13.42 5.25
N THR A 237 8.93 -13.09 5.93
CA THR A 237 9.22 -13.52 7.32
C THR A 237 9.14 -12.37 8.31
N ARG A 238 8.57 -11.21 7.92
CA ARG A 238 8.44 -10.08 8.83
C ARG A 238 7.51 -10.41 9.98
N ASP A 239 7.90 -10.00 11.18
CA ASP A 239 7.10 -10.11 12.39
C ASP A 239 5.78 -9.33 12.26
N ILE A 240 5.86 -8.03 11.92
CA ILE A 240 4.70 -7.16 11.69
C ILE A 240 4.87 -6.47 10.33
N PRO A 241 4.14 -6.88 9.27
CA PRO A 241 4.33 -6.32 7.93
C PRO A 241 4.19 -4.81 7.81
N ALA A 242 3.34 -4.17 8.64
CA ALA A 242 3.13 -2.73 8.61
C ALA A 242 4.25 -1.94 9.33
N ASN A 243 4.89 -2.54 10.36
CA ASN A 243 5.96 -1.91 11.15
C ASN A 243 6.92 -2.98 11.63
N ALA A 244 7.74 -3.50 10.72
CA ALA A 244 8.61 -4.63 10.99
C ALA A 244 9.81 -4.24 11.85
N TYR A 245 10.07 -5.05 12.89
CA TYR A 245 11.27 -4.97 13.72
C TYR A 245 12.32 -5.99 13.28
N SER A 246 11.89 -7.12 12.73
CA SER A 246 12.77 -8.18 12.26
C SER A 246 12.18 -8.92 11.06
N GLY A 247 13.04 -9.59 10.28
CA GLY A 247 12.64 -10.43 9.16
C GLY A 247 13.02 -9.88 7.80
N THR A 248 12.69 -10.64 6.79
CA THR A 248 13.00 -10.38 5.38
C THR A 248 11.73 -10.39 4.57
N TYR A 249 11.65 -9.47 3.62
CA TYR A 249 10.63 -9.44 2.58
C TYR A 249 11.34 -9.43 1.23
N LEU A 250 10.98 -10.36 0.36
CA LEU A 250 11.41 -10.42 -1.04
C LEU A 250 10.17 -10.58 -1.90
N ASP A 251 10.02 -9.72 -2.89
CA ASP A 251 8.94 -9.77 -3.86
C ASP A 251 9.52 -9.69 -5.26
N PHE A 252 9.22 -10.66 -6.07
CA PHE A 252 9.61 -10.76 -7.47
C PHE A 252 8.36 -10.81 -8.32
N ARG A 253 8.24 -9.91 -9.29
CA ARG A 253 7.11 -9.79 -10.20
C ARG A 253 7.58 -9.74 -11.63
N GLY A 254 7.04 -10.61 -12.45
CA GLY A 254 7.20 -10.59 -13.90
C GLY A 254 5.84 -10.40 -14.56
N MET A 255 5.72 -9.39 -15.42
CA MET A 255 4.50 -9.09 -16.18
C MET A 255 4.79 -9.05 -17.67
N MET A 256 3.92 -9.65 -18.45
CA MET A 256 3.93 -9.62 -19.91
C MET A 256 2.65 -8.99 -20.41
N TYR A 257 2.81 -7.95 -21.20
CA TYR A 257 1.72 -7.27 -21.91
C TYR A 257 1.83 -7.60 -23.38
N ASN A 258 0.75 -8.05 -24.00
CA ASN A 258 0.78 -8.51 -25.37
C ASN A 258 -0.53 -8.17 -26.09
N LYS A 259 -0.44 -7.88 -27.39
CA LYS A 259 -1.60 -7.61 -28.24
C LYS A 259 -2.58 -8.79 -28.27
N THR A 260 -2.10 -10.02 -28.10
CA THR A 260 -2.95 -11.22 -27.97
C THR A 260 -3.89 -11.14 -26.76
N PHE A 261 -3.51 -10.43 -25.69
CA PHE A 261 -4.34 -10.20 -24.50
C PHE A 261 -5.15 -8.90 -24.61
N GLY A 262 -5.12 -8.23 -25.77
CA GLY A 262 -5.82 -6.98 -26.02
C GLY A 262 -5.02 -5.72 -25.66
N SER A 263 -3.74 -5.82 -25.34
CA SER A 263 -2.87 -4.66 -25.11
C SER A 263 -2.54 -3.95 -26.41
N ASP A 264 -2.45 -2.62 -26.38
CA ASP A 264 -2.03 -1.83 -27.56
C ASP A 264 -0.56 -2.06 -27.92
N ASN A 265 0.29 -2.34 -26.92
CA ASN A 265 1.73 -2.50 -27.04
C ASN A 265 2.21 -3.85 -26.52
N ASN A 266 3.37 -4.30 -27.00
CA ASN A 266 4.05 -5.52 -26.51
C ASN A 266 5.24 -5.12 -25.65
N PHE A 267 5.18 -5.36 -24.37
CA PHE A 267 6.26 -5.05 -23.42
C PHE A 267 6.24 -5.97 -22.21
N TYR A 268 7.34 -5.95 -21.48
CA TYR A 268 7.53 -6.74 -20.26
C TYR A 268 7.90 -5.80 -19.11
N ARG A 269 7.45 -6.14 -17.90
CA ARG A 269 7.88 -5.48 -16.67
C ARG A 269 8.45 -6.51 -15.71
N LEU A 270 9.58 -6.17 -15.13
CA LEU A 270 10.24 -6.95 -14.09
C LEU A 270 10.46 -6.06 -12.88
N GLU A 271 9.95 -6.48 -11.74
CA GLU A 271 10.09 -5.74 -10.49
C GLU A 271 10.66 -6.67 -9.40
N ILE A 272 11.63 -6.16 -8.66
CA ILE A 272 12.24 -6.84 -7.52
C ILE A 272 12.20 -5.86 -6.36
N ASP A 273 11.68 -6.29 -5.21
CA ASP A 273 11.65 -5.51 -3.97
C ASP A 273 12.19 -6.40 -2.84
N TYR A 274 13.39 -6.08 -2.38
CA TYR A 274 14.02 -6.73 -1.26
C TYR A 274 14.11 -5.77 -0.08
N ARG A 275 13.62 -6.22 1.07
CA ARG A 275 13.66 -5.46 2.33
C ARG A 275 14.11 -6.35 3.46
N GLN A 276 15.02 -5.84 4.28
CA GLN A 276 15.44 -6.55 5.46
C GLN A 276 15.38 -5.64 6.69
N TYR A 277 14.98 -6.23 7.81
CA TYR A 277 14.83 -5.56 9.08
C TYR A 277 15.61 -6.34 10.14
N LYS A 278 16.43 -5.66 10.92
CA LYS A 278 17.23 -6.26 11.98
C LYS A 278 17.19 -5.40 13.24
N THR A 279 16.69 -5.97 14.32
CA THR A 279 16.77 -5.33 15.65
C THR A 279 18.21 -5.39 16.16
N VAL A 280 18.81 -4.23 16.49
CA VAL A 280 20.20 -4.09 16.93
C VAL A 280 20.31 -3.74 18.42
N GLY A 281 19.18 -3.55 19.09
CA GLY A 281 19.14 -3.22 20.51
C GLY A 281 17.74 -2.84 20.98
N ARG A 282 17.59 -2.42 22.23
CA ARG A 282 16.30 -1.95 22.75
C ARG A 282 15.79 -0.79 21.88
N ARG A 283 14.69 -0.99 21.16
CA ARG A 283 14.00 0.00 20.29
C ARG A 283 14.82 0.55 19.11
N LYS A 284 15.87 -0.16 18.69
CA LYS A 284 16.67 0.25 17.51
C LYS A 284 16.55 -0.81 16.43
N VAL A 285 16.13 -0.41 15.24
CA VAL A 285 16.00 -1.27 14.07
C VAL A 285 16.82 -0.71 12.93
N ILE A 286 17.67 -1.52 12.35
CA ILE A 286 18.30 -1.24 11.05
C ILE A 286 17.41 -1.84 9.97
N ALA A 287 16.98 -1.02 9.04
CA ALA A 287 16.20 -1.45 7.90
C ALA A 287 16.87 -0.98 6.61
N TRP A 288 16.95 -1.87 5.61
CA TRP A 288 17.38 -1.51 4.26
C TRP A 288 16.47 -2.11 3.22
N THR A 289 16.42 -1.46 2.09
CA THR A 289 15.62 -1.87 0.94
C THR A 289 16.45 -1.75 -0.33
N VAL A 290 16.28 -2.71 -1.23
CA VAL A 290 16.80 -2.66 -2.59
C VAL A 290 15.63 -2.90 -3.52
N GLN A 291 15.39 -1.98 -4.43
CA GLN A 291 14.30 -2.10 -5.40
C GLN A 291 14.86 -1.92 -6.80
N SER A 292 14.38 -2.76 -7.72
CA SER A 292 14.66 -2.62 -9.15
C SER A 292 13.34 -2.75 -9.90
N LYS A 293 13.10 -1.81 -10.81
CA LYS A 293 11.94 -1.81 -11.70
C LYS A 293 12.44 -1.61 -13.12
N ASN A 294 12.07 -2.52 -13.98
CA ASN A 294 12.54 -2.55 -15.35
C ASN A 294 11.35 -2.74 -16.28
N ALA A 295 11.38 -2.06 -17.41
CA ALA A 295 10.43 -2.23 -18.49
C ALA A 295 11.20 -2.44 -19.81
N PHE A 296 10.79 -3.40 -20.62
CA PHE A 296 11.46 -3.82 -21.83
C PHE A 296 10.46 -3.98 -22.98
N GLY A 297 10.89 -3.66 -24.20
CA GLY A 297 10.06 -3.75 -25.41
C GLY A 297 9.41 -2.42 -25.75
N ASP A 298 8.25 -2.49 -26.38
CA ASP A 298 7.47 -1.31 -26.81
C ASP A 298 6.69 -0.72 -25.62
N VAL A 299 7.40 -0.05 -24.72
CA VAL A 299 6.85 0.48 -23.47
C VAL A 299 6.01 1.72 -23.76
N PRO A 300 4.71 1.73 -23.41
CA PRO A 300 3.87 2.92 -23.56
C PRO A 300 4.35 4.09 -22.72
N LEU A 301 4.12 5.32 -23.18
CA LEU A 301 4.51 6.56 -22.50
C LEU A 301 4.12 6.61 -21.01
N THR A 302 2.94 6.08 -20.67
CA THR A 302 2.38 6.08 -19.32
C THR A 302 2.91 4.95 -18.43
N LYS A 303 3.67 4.00 -19.00
CA LYS A 303 4.18 2.81 -18.29
C LYS A 303 5.68 2.83 -18.02
N TYR A 304 6.39 3.86 -18.46
CA TYR A 304 7.77 4.07 -18.02
C TYR A 304 7.86 4.13 -16.49
N VAL A 305 8.97 3.69 -15.97
CA VAL A 305 9.22 3.74 -14.52
C VAL A 305 9.43 5.19 -14.09
N LEU A 306 8.63 5.62 -13.13
CA LEU A 306 8.67 6.97 -12.58
C LEU A 306 9.42 6.97 -11.26
N SER A 307 10.31 7.94 -11.06
CA SER A 307 10.94 8.26 -9.79
C SER A 307 10.45 9.59 -9.23
N GLY A 308 10.84 9.91 -8.01
CA GLY A 308 10.35 11.11 -7.30
C GLY A 308 9.09 10.85 -6.49
N THR A 309 8.80 9.58 -6.15
CA THR A 309 7.72 9.28 -5.21
C THR A 309 8.22 9.39 -3.76
N PRO A 310 7.34 9.56 -2.76
CA PRO A 310 7.75 9.60 -1.36
C PRO A 310 8.47 8.35 -0.87
N PHE A 311 8.38 7.26 -1.64
CA PHE A 311 8.90 5.94 -1.26
C PHE A 311 10.23 5.60 -1.94
N ASP A 312 10.64 6.36 -2.95
CA ASP A 312 11.90 6.16 -3.68
C ASP A 312 12.84 7.37 -3.61
N LEU A 313 12.71 8.37 -4.46
CA LEU A 313 13.57 9.57 -4.49
C LEU A 313 12.84 10.78 -3.90
N ARG A 314 13.04 11.02 -2.61
CA ARG A 314 12.51 12.21 -1.94
C ARG A 314 13.28 13.46 -2.38
N GLY A 315 12.59 14.58 -2.52
CA GLY A 315 13.19 15.86 -2.90
C GLY A 315 13.12 16.21 -4.38
N TYR A 316 12.63 15.30 -5.20
CA TYR A 316 12.35 15.54 -6.61
C TYR A 316 10.84 15.61 -6.86
N TYR A 317 10.44 16.31 -7.93
CA TYR A 317 9.05 16.30 -8.38
C TYR A 317 8.65 14.92 -8.87
N MET A 318 7.42 14.56 -8.65
CA MET A 318 6.92 13.27 -9.06
C MET A 318 6.96 13.14 -10.60
N GLY A 319 7.57 12.04 -11.06
CA GLY A 319 7.74 11.77 -12.49
C GLY A 319 8.76 12.68 -13.19
N GLN A 320 9.55 13.45 -12.42
CA GLN A 320 10.65 14.24 -12.97
C GLN A 320 11.64 13.35 -13.71
N PHE A 321 12.00 12.21 -13.12
CA PHE A 321 12.82 11.21 -13.81
C PHE A 321 11.93 10.06 -14.27
N ARG A 322 11.96 9.81 -15.57
CA ARG A 322 11.18 8.78 -16.24
C ARG A 322 12.11 8.00 -17.18
N ASP A 323 12.21 6.68 -16.96
CA ASP A 323 13.09 5.82 -17.76
C ASP A 323 12.55 4.38 -17.78
N CYS A 324 13.21 3.52 -18.57
CA CYS A 324 12.92 2.09 -18.59
C CYS A 324 13.52 1.34 -17.40
N LEU A 325 14.49 1.93 -16.70
CA LEU A 325 15.24 1.31 -15.62
C LEU A 325 15.35 2.24 -14.42
N LEU A 326 14.95 1.76 -13.25
CA LEU A 326 15.15 2.45 -11.98
C LEU A 326 15.80 1.53 -10.95
N TYR A 327 16.94 1.97 -10.39
CA TYR A 327 17.55 1.38 -9.22
C TYR A 327 17.47 2.35 -8.05
N THR A 328 17.04 1.86 -6.89
CA THR A 328 17.06 2.64 -5.64
C THR A 328 18.02 1.98 -4.65
N SER A 329 18.98 2.76 -4.15
CA SER A 329 19.91 2.38 -3.10
C SER A 329 19.30 2.67 -1.71
N PRO A 330 19.75 1.95 -0.65
CA PRO A 330 19.17 2.12 0.69
C PRO A 330 19.41 3.53 1.23
N SER A 331 18.35 4.12 1.78
CA SER A 331 18.45 5.28 2.66
C SER A 331 18.28 4.83 4.10
N PRO A 332 19.18 5.16 5.02
CA PRO A 332 18.93 4.94 6.43
C PRO A 332 17.70 5.75 6.84
N ARG A 333 16.69 5.10 7.41
CA ARG A 333 15.60 5.81 8.05
C ARG A 333 16.12 6.37 9.36
N ASP A 334 16.11 7.68 9.47
CA ASP A 334 16.28 8.34 10.75
C ASP A 334 15.10 7.94 11.64
N CYS A 335 15.37 7.04 12.58
CA CYS A 335 14.46 6.73 13.67
C CYS A 335 14.72 7.77 14.77
N SER A 336 14.02 8.89 14.70
CA SER A 336 13.89 9.82 15.84
C SER A 336 12.72 9.44 16.71
#